data_ec67c2789250f7c60ecaf7e03af2182a
#
_entry.id   ec67c2789250f7c60ecaf7e03af2182a
#
_cell.length_a   1.000
_cell.length_b   1.000
_cell.length_c   1.000
_cell.angle_alpha   90.00
_cell.angle_beta   90.00
_cell.angle_gamma   90.00
#
_symmetry.space_group_name_H-M   'P 1'
#
loop_
_entity.id
_entity.type
_entity.pdbx_description
1 polymer ?
#
loop_
_entity_poly.entity_id
_entity_poly.type
_entity_poly.pdbx_seq_one_letter_code
_entity_poly.pdbx_strand_id
1 'polypeptide(L)'
;SPHGEMLFSISLEHKFKTYIIMQQNQTSSKAYLIRIVMVAVLGGLLFGYDTAVISGAEKGLQAFFMGATDFTYTDFWHGFTSSSALIGCIIGSALSGVLASNWGRKRTLIFAGVMFFVSAWGSMCPETMVLPEGKPNLTLLIVFNIYRVIGGVGVGLASAVCPMYIGEIAPSNIRGMLVSWNQFAIIFGQLVVYFVNFFILGDHIAPAIQSIGNGMNEILNGGEAAWAIETGWRYMFGSEMVPAGLFAVLICFVPETPRYLAMVGQDDKALHVLTRINGDLEAENILSEIKNTVTEKT
;
A
#
# COMPACT_ATOMS: atom_id res chain seq x y z
N SER A 1 39.97 6.76 52.10
CA SER A 1 40.62 8.05 51.90
C SER A 1 39.70 8.93 51.02
N PRO A 2 39.51 10.21 51.25
CA PRO A 2 38.56 11.03 50.49
C PRO A 2 38.79 11.05 48.97
N HIS A 3 40.01 10.77 48.51
CA HIS A 3 40.34 10.64 47.11
C HIS A 3 39.73 9.37 46.45
N GLY A 4 39.55 8.28 47.18
CA GLY A 4 38.97 7.05 46.67
C GLY A 4 37.44 7.18 46.45
N GLU A 5 36.76 7.84 47.34
CA GLU A 5 35.30 8.10 47.24
C GLU A 5 34.98 9.05 46.09
N MET A 6 35.82 10.06 45.88
CA MET A 6 35.68 11.03 44.78
C MET A 6 35.88 10.34 43.40
N LEU A 7 36.87 9.50 43.24
CA LEU A 7 37.09 8.72 42.00
C LEU A 7 35.99 7.70 41.73
N PHE A 8 35.44 7.07 42.78
CA PHE A 8 34.31 6.16 42.67
C PHE A 8 33.03 6.87 42.25
N SER A 9 32.76 8.04 42.83
CA SER A 9 31.63 8.89 42.46
C SER A 9 31.69 9.35 41.02
N ILE A 10 32.84 9.81 40.53
CA ILE A 10 33.06 10.23 39.14
C ILE A 10 32.86 9.02 38.17
N SER A 11 33.36 7.85 38.56
CA SER A 11 33.18 6.62 37.75
C SER A 11 31.72 6.21 37.66
N LEU A 12 30.95 6.29 38.75
CA LEU A 12 29.52 6.01 38.78
C LEU A 12 28.70 6.99 37.93
N GLU A 13 29.03 8.30 38.05
CA GLU A 13 28.33 9.33 37.27
C GLU A 13 28.60 9.18 35.77
N HIS A 14 29.81 8.82 35.38
CA HIS A 14 30.16 8.52 33.99
C HIS A 14 29.46 7.29 33.47
N LYS A 15 29.39 6.20 34.26
CA LYS A 15 28.62 4.99 33.91
C LYS A 15 27.13 5.27 33.80
N PHE A 16 26.56 6.05 34.70
CA PHE A 16 25.14 6.41 34.67
C PHE A 16 24.80 7.29 33.47
N LYS A 17 25.65 8.29 33.16
CA LYS A 17 25.50 9.12 31.97
C LYS A 17 25.61 8.31 30.67
N THR A 18 26.56 7.40 30.61
CA THR A 18 26.70 6.48 29.46
C THR A 18 25.50 5.57 29.31
N TYR A 19 24.95 5.03 30.41
CA TYR A 19 23.74 4.21 30.41
C TYR A 19 22.52 5.00 29.92
N ILE A 20 22.32 6.24 30.38
CA ILE A 20 21.22 7.09 29.91
C ILE A 20 21.36 7.38 28.41
N ILE A 21 22.55 7.71 27.93
CA ILE A 21 22.81 7.98 26.52
C ILE A 21 22.54 6.74 25.68
N MET A 22 22.95 5.54 26.12
CA MET A 22 22.64 4.28 25.43
C MET A 22 21.13 4.00 25.36
N GLN A 23 20.41 4.24 26.45
CA GLN A 23 18.96 4.04 26.51
C GLN A 23 18.21 5.02 25.60
N GLN A 24 18.67 6.27 25.56
CA GLN A 24 18.10 7.31 24.70
C GLN A 24 18.36 7.01 23.20
N ASN A 25 19.54 6.53 22.86
CA ASN A 25 19.89 6.10 21.50
C ASN A 25 19.06 4.87 21.07
N GLN A 26 18.87 3.89 21.93
CA GLN A 26 18.01 2.73 21.63
C GLN A 26 16.55 3.12 21.42
N THR A 27 16.02 4.06 22.18
CA THR A 27 14.63 4.54 22.03
C THR A 27 14.46 5.30 20.71
N SER A 28 15.42 6.14 20.35
CA SER A 28 15.44 6.86 19.08
C SER A 28 15.54 5.91 17.87
N SER A 29 16.36 4.89 17.97
CA SER A 29 16.53 3.84 16.94
C SER A 29 15.25 3.05 16.70
N LYS A 30 14.58 2.62 17.78
CA LYS A 30 13.29 1.91 17.69
C LYS A 30 12.19 2.76 17.05
N ALA A 31 12.10 4.04 17.45
CA ALA A 31 11.12 4.96 16.88
C ALA A 31 11.35 5.19 15.37
N TYR A 32 12.60 5.29 14.94
CA TYR A 32 12.97 5.40 13.53
C TYR A 32 12.57 4.17 12.73
N LEU A 33 12.89 2.98 13.23
CA LEU A 33 12.50 1.72 12.62
C LEU A 33 10.98 1.59 12.47
N ILE A 34 10.23 1.87 13.53
CA ILE A 34 8.77 1.79 13.53
C ILE A 34 8.18 2.74 12.47
N ARG A 35 8.68 3.98 12.38
CA ARG A 35 8.22 4.94 11.37
C ARG A 35 8.42 4.42 9.94
N ILE A 36 9.58 3.85 9.63
CA ILE A 36 9.87 3.28 8.32
C ILE A 36 8.95 2.10 8.02
N VAL A 37 8.79 1.19 8.99
CA VAL A 37 7.94 0.01 8.84
C VAL A 37 6.48 0.42 8.66
N MET A 38 5.98 1.40 9.40
CA MET A 38 4.61 1.90 9.25
C MET A 38 4.33 2.45 7.85
N VAL A 39 5.31 3.12 7.24
CA VAL A 39 5.17 3.57 5.84
C VAL A 39 5.09 2.38 4.87
N ALA A 40 5.93 1.36 5.05
CA ALA A 40 5.87 0.15 4.21
C ALA A 40 4.56 -0.63 4.41
N VAL A 41 4.04 -0.68 5.63
CA VAL A 41 2.77 -1.33 6.01
C VAL A 41 1.56 -0.66 5.34
N LEU A 42 1.63 0.64 5.01
CA LEU A 42 0.59 1.31 4.21
C LEU A 42 0.42 0.67 2.81
N GLY A 43 1.47 0.10 2.23
CA GLY A 43 1.35 -0.66 0.98
C GLY A 43 0.50 -1.93 1.14
N GLY A 44 0.59 -2.59 2.29
CA GLY A 44 -0.31 -3.70 2.66
C GLY A 44 -1.76 -3.22 2.84
N LEU A 45 -1.95 -2.08 3.51
CA LEU A 45 -3.27 -1.47 3.68
C LEU A 45 -3.92 -1.16 2.32
N LEU A 46 -3.18 -0.59 1.37
CA LEU A 46 -3.66 -0.32 0.01
C LEU A 46 -4.05 -1.61 -0.71
N PHE A 47 -3.27 -2.68 -0.58
CA PHE A 47 -3.65 -3.99 -1.11
C PHE A 47 -5.02 -4.44 -0.58
N GLY A 48 -5.24 -4.37 0.73
CA GLY A 48 -6.51 -4.71 1.34
C GLY A 48 -7.66 -3.81 0.87
N TYR A 49 -7.38 -2.52 0.76
CA TYR A 49 -8.34 -1.51 0.31
C TYR A 49 -8.81 -1.77 -1.13
N ASP A 50 -7.89 -1.89 -2.09
CA ASP A 50 -8.21 -2.11 -3.50
C ASP A 50 -8.97 -3.43 -3.74
N THR A 51 -8.59 -4.50 -3.04
CA THR A 51 -9.28 -5.80 -3.19
C THR A 51 -10.71 -5.79 -2.66
N ALA A 52 -11.03 -4.98 -1.66
CA ALA A 52 -12.34 -4.95 -1.05
C ALA A 52 -13.25 -3.80 -1.53
N VAL A 53 -12.70 -2.76 -2.17
CA VAL A 53 -13.49 -1.62 -2.66
C VAL A 53 -14.55 -2.06 -3.67
N ILE A 54 -14.24 -3.05 -4.50
CA ILE A 54 -15.17 -3.58 -5.53
C ILE A 54 -16.46 -4.11 -4.91
N SER A 55 -16.41 -4.73 -3.72
CA SER A 55 -17.59 -5.31 -3.08
C SER A 55 -18.69 -4.29 -2.74
N GLY A 56 -18.32 -3.04 -2.47
CA GLY A 56 -19.30 -1.95 -2.28
C GLY A 56 -19.77 -1.32 -3.58
N ALA A 57 -18.87 -1.24 -4.57
CA ALA A 57 -19.13 -0.58 -5.84
C ALA A 57 -19.82 -1.47 -6.88
N GLU A 58 -19.74 -2.80 -6.73
CA GLU A 58 -20.13 -3.81 -7.72
C GLU A 58 -21.55 -3.62 -8.25
N LYS A 59 -22.53 -3.46 -7.36
CA LYS A 59 -23.94 -3.33 -7.75
C LYS A 59 -24.23 -2.03 -8.48
N GLY A 60 -23.64 -0.91 -8.02
CA GLY A 60 -23.77 0.38 -8.69
C GLY A 60 -23.14 0.36 -10.08
N LEU A 61 -21.96 -0.22 -10.20
CA LEU A 61 -21.24 -0.40 -11.46
C LEU A 61 -22.04 -1.27 -12.45
N GLN A 62 -22.59 -2.40 -11.98
CA GLN A 62 -23.43 -3.29 -12.78
C GLN A 62 -24.66 -2.54 -13.30
N ALA A 63 -25.40 -1.87 -12.43
CA ALA A 63 -26.60 -1.12 -12.81
C ALA A 63 -26.29 0.02 -13.79
N PHE A 64 -25.15 0.72 -13.61
CA PHE A 64 -24.69 1.76 -14.53
C PHE A 64 -24.44 1.21 -15.93
N PHE A 65 -23.68 0.13 -16.09
CA PHE A 65 -23.36 -0.44 -17.41
C PHE A 65 -24.53 -1.23 -18.03
N MET A 66 -25.50 -1.70 -17.26
CA MET A 66 -26.76 -2.25 -17.80
C MET A 66 -27.58 -1.20 -18.55
N GLY A 67 -27.40 0.09 -18.27
CA GLY A 67 -28.00 1.19 -19.02
C GLY A 67 -27.31 1.53 -20.36
N ALA A 68 -26.28 0.78 -20.76
CA ALA A 68 -25.59 1.01 -22.04
C ALA A 68 -26.46 0.66 -23.24
N THR A 69 -26.39 1.48 -24.29
CA THR A 69 -27.17 1.31 -25.52
C THR A 69 -26.39 0.70 -26.68
N ASP A 70 -25.05 0.70 -26.61
CA ASP A 70 -24.14 0.24 -27.67
C ASP A 70 -23.70 -1.23 -27.52
N PHE A 71 -23.87 -1.80 -26.30
CA PHE A 71 -23.59 -3.22 -26.04
C PHE A 71 -24.48 -3.77 -24.93
N THR A 72 -24.57 -5.10 -24.87
CA THR A 72 -25.29 -5.78 -23.78
C THR A 72 -24.30 -6.14 -22.67
N TYR A 73 -24.50 -5.58 -21.47
CA TYR A 73 -23.71 -5.93 -20.29
C TYR A 73 -24.17 -7.27 -19.74
N THR A 74 -23.35 -8.31 -19.96
CA THR A 74 -23.62 -9.69 -19.57
C THR A 74 -22.87 -10.06 -18.30
N ASP A 75 -23.23 -11.22 -17.69
CA ASP A 75 -22.51 -11.78 -16.53
C ASP A 75 -21.02 -12.02 -16.83
N PHE A 76 -20.65 -12.27 -18.08
CA PHE A 76 -19.26 -12.36 -18.51
C PHE A 76 -18.52 -11.03 -18.29
N TRP A 77 -19.08 -9.92 -18.76
CA TRP A 77 -18.50 -8.60 -18.57
C TRP A 77 -18.42 -8.21 -17.10
N HIS A 78 -19.44 -8.57 -16.33
CA HIS A 78 -19.49 -8.33 -14.89
C HIS A 78 -18.36 -9.09 -14.18
N GLY A 79 -18.21 -10.39 -14.42
CA GLY A 79 -17.14 -11.19 -13.86
C GLY A 79 -15.74 -10.74 -14.31
N PHE A 80 -15.58 -10.35 -15.58
CA PHE A 80 -14.33 -9.80 -16.10
C PHE A 80 -13.96 -8.49 -15.39
N THR A 81 -14.92 -7.59 -15.24
CA THR A 81 -14.69 -6.29 -14.58
C THR A 81 -14.32 -6.47 -13.11
N SER A 82 -15.00 -7.36 -12.40
CA SER A 82 -14.70 -7.66 -11.00
C SER A 82 -13.32 -8.30 -10.81
N SER A 83 -12.87 -9.09 -11.79
CA SER A 83 -11.59 -9.81 -11.74
C SER A 83 -10.43 -9.12 -12.47
N SER A 84 -10.67 -8.03 -13.18
CA SER A 84 -9.65 -7.36 -14.03
C SER A 84 -8.40 -6.96 -13.27
N ALA A 85 -8.54 -6.50 -12.02
CA ALA A 85 -7.40 -6.17 -11.15
C ALA A 85 -6.50 -7.39 -10.86
N LEU A 86 -7.06 -8.62 -10.82
CA LEU A 86 -6.27 -9.83 -10.57
C LEU A 86 -5.30 -10.13 -11.72
N ILE A 87 -5.68 -9.79 -12.95
CA ILE A 87 -4.78 -9.92 -14.12
C ILE A 87 -3.55 -9.03 -13.91
N GLY A 88 -3.79 -7.77 -13.52
CA GLY A 88 -2.71 -6.86 -13.16
C GLY A 88 -1.85 -7.36 -12.00
N CYS A 89 -2.49 -7.94 -10.98
CA CYS A 89 -1.79 -8.49 -9.81
C CYS A 89 -0.82 -9.62 -10.18
N ILE A 90 -1.21 -10.51 -11.08
CA ILE A 90 -0.33 -11.57 -11.60
C ILE A 90 0.88 -10.96 -12.31
N ILE A 91 0.66 -9.98 -13.19
CA ILE A 91 1.73 -9.30 -13.92
C ILE A 91 2.67 -8.57 -12.92
N GLY A 92 2.11 -7.81 -11.99
CA GLY A 92 2.88 -7.08 -10.99
C GLY A 92 3.72 -8.00 -10.10
N SER A 93 3.14 -9.09 -9.63
CA SER A 93 3.85 -10.08 -8.81
C SER A 93 4.99 -10.75 -9.57
N ALA A 94 4.79 -11.11 -10.84
CA ALA A 94 5.83 -11.69 -11.69
C ALA A 94 6.99 -10.72 -11.94
N LEU A 95 6.69 -9.42 -12.09
CA LEU A 95 7.70 -8.38 -12.32
C LEU A 95 8.38 -7.90 -11.03
N SER A 96 7.80 -8.15 -9.87
CA SER A 96 8.25 -7.62 -8.58
C SER A 96 9.71 -7.95 -8.26
N GLY A 97 10.13 -9.19 -8.50
CA GLY A 97 11.50 -9.64 -8.26
C GLY A 97 12.52 -8.92 -9.15
N VAL A 98 12.21 -8.77 -10.44
CA VAL A 98 13.08 -8.10 -11.42
C VAL A 98 13.18 -6.61 -11.12
N LEU A 99 12.07 -5.95 -10.85
CA LEU A 99 12.05 -4.52 -10.53
C LEU A 99 12.74 -4.23 -9.20
N ALA A 100 12.47 -5.04 -8.17
CA ALA A 100 13.10 -4.86 -6.86
C ALA A 100 14.61 -5.11 -6.90
N SER A 101 15.12 -6.02 -7.75
CA SER A 101 16.56 -6.26 -7.90
C SER A 101 17.26 -5.18 -8.71
N ASN A 102 16.62 -4.66 -9.78
CA ASN A 102 17.26 -3.70 -10.68
C ASN A 102 17.13 -2.24 -10.19
N TRP A 103 15.93 -1.87 -9.70
CA TRP A 103 15.63 -0.48 -9.29
C TRP A 103 15.78 -0.24 -7.80
N GLY A 104 15.75 -1.31 -7.00
CA GLY A 104 15.68 -1.25 -5.54
C GLY A 104 14.25 -1.33 -5.03
N ARG A 105 14.16 -1.61 -3.73
CA ARG A 105 12.85 -1.83 -3.09
C ARG A 105 12.06 -0.54 -2.98
N LYS A 106 12.72 0.54 -2.56
CA LYS A 106 12.10 1.86 -2.42
C LYS A 106 11.49 2.37 -3.74
N ARG A 107 12.27 2.34 -4.83
CA ARG A 107 11.81 2.84 -6.13
C ARG A 107 10.65 2.01 -6.68
N THR A 108 10.71 0.69 -6.48
CA THR A 108 9.63 -0.21 -6.87
C THR A 108 8.34 0.10 -6.09
N LEU A 109 8.43 0.40 -4.79
CA LEU A 109 7.28 0.80 -3.97
C LEU A 109 6.75 2.19 -4.35
N ILE A 110 7.60 3.14 -4.73
CA ILE A 110 7.16 4.43 -5.29
C ILE A 110 6.35 4.20 -6.57
N PHE A 111 6.86 3.36 -7.47
CA PHE A 111 6.17 3.02 -8.70
C PHE A 111 4.82 2.34 -8.43
N ALA A 112 4.75 1.41 -7.48
CA ALA A 112 3.49 0.80 -7.05
C ALA A 112 2.50 1.84 -6.51
N GLY A 113 2.95 2.79 -5.68
CA GLY A 113 2.12 3.88 -5.16
C GLY A 113 1.56 4.79 -6.25
N VAL A 114 2.36 5.09 -7.28
CA VAL A 114 1.90 5.84 -8.46
C VAL A 114 0.85 5.04 -9.23
N MET A 115 1.05 3.72 -9.41
CA MET A 115 0.07 2.85 -10.09
C MET A 115 -1.27 2.83 -9.33
N PHE A 116 -1.27 2.72 -8.00
CA PHE A 116 -2.47 2.81 -7.19
C PHE A 116 -3.19 4.15 -7.39
N PHE A 117 -2.45 5.26 -7.31
CA PHE A 117 -3.03 6.58 -7.44
C PHE A 117 -3.67 6.80 -8.83
N VAL A 118 -2.96 6.41 -9.90
CA VAL A 118 -3.45 6.49 -11.28
C VAL A 118 -4.68 5.62 -11.49
N SER A 119 -4.69 4.41 -10.93
CA SER A 119 -5.83 3.50 -10.98
C SER A 119 -7.05 4.07 -10.28
N ALA A 120 -6.89 4.57 -9.06
CA ALA A 120 -7.98 5.15 -8.30
C ALA A 120 -8.59 6.38 -8.99
N TRP A 121 -7.73 7.27 -9.51
CA TRP A 121 -8.15 8.44 -10.29
C TRP A 121 -8.86 8.02 -11.58
N GLY A 122 -8.28 7.12 -12.35
CA GLY A 122 -8.85 6.67 -13.62
C GLY A 122 -10.13 5.84 -13.46
N SER A 123 -10.26 5.08 -12.36
CA SER A 123 -11.49 4.35 -12.03
C SER A 123 -12.61 5.28 -11.57
N MET A 124 -12.26 6.39 -10.89
CA MET A 124 -13.23 7.44 -10.51
C MET A 124 -13.75 8.19 -11.73
N CYS A 125 -12.87 8.57 -12.66
CA CYS A 125 -13.19 9.42 -13.81
C CYS A 125 -12.68 8.80 -15.13
N PRO A 126 -13.19 7.61 -15.54
CA PRO A 126 -12.68 6.91 -16.73
C PRO A 126 -12.94 7.70 -18.03
N GLU A 127 -13.89 8.62 -18.05
CA GLU A 127 -14.22 9.48 -19.19
C GLU A 127 -13.17 10.55 -19.50
N THR A 128 -12.36 10.98 -18.55
CA THR A 128 -11.48 12.15 -18.69
C THR A 128 -10.45 12.05 -19.82
N MET A 129 -10.10 10.83 -20.23
CA MET A 129 -9.14 10.60 -21.32
C MET A 129 -9.79 10.27 -22.66
N VAL A 130 -11.06 9.86 -22.71
CA VAL A 130 -11.61 9.20 -23.91
C VAL A 130 -12.97 9.75 -24.36
N LEU A 131 -13.83 10.22 -23.44
CA LEU A 131 -15.21 10.58 -23.77
C LEU A 131 -15.74 11.76 -22.93
N PRO A 132 -16.29 12.82 -23.54
CA PRO A 132 -16.77 13.99 -22.79
C PRO A 132 -18.13 13.80 -22.10
N GLU A 133 -18.86 12.70 -22.31
CA GLU A 133 -20.25 12.62 -21.86
C GLU A 133 -20.51 11.66 -20.69
N GLY A 134 -19.55 10.87 -20.23
CA GLY A 134 -19.70 9.99 -19.03
C GLY A 134 -20.84 8.96 -19.11
N LYS A 135 -21.44 8.73 -20.28
CA LYS A 135 -22.51 7.76 -20.48
C LYS A 135 -21.99 6.33 -20.54
N PRO A 136 -22.76 5.34 -20.05
CA PRO A 136 -22.35 3.96 -20.12
C PRO A 136 -22.22 3.49 -21.58
N ASN A 137 -21.01 3.05 -21.93
CA ASN A 137 -20.71 2.46 -23.26
C ASN A 137 -19.55 1.47 -23.14
N LEU A 138 -19.33 0.67 -24.18
CA LEU A 138 -18.28 -0.33 -24.21
C LEU A 138 -16.88 0.28 -24.04
N THR A 139 -16.61 1.42 -24.64
CA THR A 139 -15.31 2.10 -24.55
C THR A 139 -15.01 2.51 -23.12
N LEU A 140 -16.00 3.07 -22.41
CA LEU A 140 -15.86 3.46 -21.01
C LEU A 140 -15.56 2.23 -20.12
N LEU A 141 -16.23 1.10 -20.38
CA LEU A 141 -16.00 -0.16 -19.67
C LEU A 141 -14.57 -0.67 -19.89
N ILE A 142 -14.08 -0.64 -21.12
CA ILE A 142 -12.71 -1.05 -21.45
C ILE A 142 -11.69 -0.15 -20.75
N VAL A 143 -11.86 1.15 -20.79
CA VAL A 143 -10.96 2.12 -20.14
C VAL A 143 -10.96 1.92 -18.63
N PHE A 144 -12.13 1.74 -18.02
CA PHE A 144 -12.24 1.42 -16.59
C PHE A 144 -11.45 0.15 -16.25
N ASN A 145 -11.62 -0.93 -17.02
CA ASN A 145 -10.90 -2.18 -16.80
C ASN A 145 -9.37 -2.02 -16.98
N ILE A 146 -8.90 -1.17 -17.90
CA ILE A 146 -7.48 -0.87 -18.06
C ILE A 146 -6.94 -0.21 -16.78
N TYR A 147 -7.65 0.75 -16.21
CA TYR A 147 -7.23 1.35 -14.94
C TYR A 147 -7.23 0.34 -13.79
N ARG A 148 -8.21 -0.57 -13.75
CA ARG A 148 -8.22 -1.66 -12.76
C ARG A 148 -7.02 -2.60 -12.92
N VAL A 149 -6.62 -2.93 -14.15
CA VAL A 149 -5.39 -3.70 -14.40
C VAL A 149 -4.15 -2.94 -13.94
N ILE A 150 -4.05 -1.63 -14.18
CA ILE A 150 -2.95 -0.79 -13.71
C ILE A 150 -2.86 -0.82 -12.18
N GLY A 151 -4.00 -0.67 -11.48
CA GLY A 151 -4.06 -0.82 -10.02
C GLY A 151 -3.60 -2.20 -9.56
N GLY A 152 -4.08 -3.24 -10.23
CA GLY A 152 -3.66 -4.61 -9.98
C GLY A 152 -2.14 -4.81 -10.09
N VAL A 153 -1.47 -4.18 -11.06
CA VAL A 153 0.01 -4.20 -11.12
C VAL A 153 0.62 -3.59 -9.86
N GLY A 154 0.08 -2.46 -9.39
CA GLY A 154 0.49 -1.86 -8.11
C GLY A 154 0.29 -2.81 -6.92
N VAL A 155 -0.87 -3.50 -6.87
CA VAL A 155 -1.18 -4.54 -5.87
C VAL A 155 -0.13 -5.65 -5.88
N GLY A 156 0.16 -6.21 -7.07
CA GLY A 156 1.12 -7.29 -7.24
C GLY A 156 2.53 -6.91 -6.81
N LEU A 157 2.96 -5.69 -7.16
CA LEU A 157 4.26 -5.15 -6.73
C LEU A 157 4.33 -4.95 -5.21
N ALA A 158 3.33 -4.28 -4.63
CA ALA A 158 3.31 -3.97 -3.20
C ALA A 158 3.21 -5.23 -2.35
N SER A 159 2.41 -6.21 -2.75
CA SER A 159 2.21 -7.47 -2.02
C SER A 159 3.51 -8.27 -1.84
N ALA A 160 4.40 -8.23 -2.83
CA ALA A 160 5.69 -8.90 -2.78
C ALA A 160 6.77 -8.03 -2.13
N VAL A 161 6.84 -6.74 -2.48
CA VAL A 161 7.97 -5.87 -2.11
C VAL A 161 7.82 -5.28 -0.70
N CYS A 162 6.59 -5.01 -0.19
CA CYS A 162 6.41 -4.50 1.18
C CYS A 162 6.94 -5.46 2.26
N PRO A 163 6.54 -6.75 2.30
CA PRO A 163 7.09 -7.68 3.28
C PRO A 163 8.60 -7.92 3.09
N MET A 164 9.10 -7.91 1.84
CA MET A 164 10.53 -7.98 1.55
C MET A 164 11.28 -6.78 2.13
N TYR A 165 10.79 -5.56 1.90
CA TYR A 165 11.36 -4.33 2.43
C TYR A 165 11.41 -4.35 3.96
N ILE A 166 10.30 -4.72 4.61
CA ILE A 166 10.22 -4.84 6.07
C ILE A 166 11.21 -5.90 6.58
N GLY A 167 11.27 -7.05 5.92
CA GLY A 167 12.16 -8.16 6.30
C GLY A 167 13.66 -7.84 6.17
N GLU A 168 14.03 -6.95 5.21
CA GLU A 168 15.42 -6.53 5.02
C GLU A 168 15.86 -5.40 5.97
N ILE A 169 14.91 -4.59 6.48
CA ILE A 169 15.19 -3.50 7.42
C ILE A 169 15.09 -3.97 8.87
N ALA A 170 14.21 -4.93 9.17
CA ALA A 170 13.92 -5.35 10.52
C ALA A 170 15.07 -6.15 11.15
N PRO A 171 15.46 -5.83 12.41
CA PRO A 171 16.37 -6.65 13.20
C PRO A 171 15.82 -8.09 13.34
N SER A 172 16.72 -9.07 13.41
CA SER A 172 16.39 -10.50 13.39
C SER A 172 15.40 -10.92 14.49
N ASN A 173 15.53 -10.34 15.69
CA ASN A 173 14.73 -10.66 16.87
C ASN A 173 13.25 -10.26 16.78
N ILE A 174 12.90 -9.25 15.95
CA ILE A 174 11.52 -8.75 15.80
C ILE A 174 11.01 -8.81 14.35
N ARG A 175 11.82 -9.33 13.42
CA ARG A 175 11.50 -9.38 11.97
C ARG A 175 10.16 -10.03 11.69
N GLY A 176 9.90 -11.20 12.29
CA GLY A 176 8.65 -11.93 12.08
C GLY A 176 7.43 -11.12 12.51
N MET A 177 7.52 -10.45 13.67
CA MET A 177 6.45 -9.59 14.17
C MET A 177 6.19 -8.41 13.21
N LEU A 178 7.23 -7.72 12.75
CA LEU A 178 7.07 -6.57 11.87
C LEU A 178 6.55 -6.95 10.47
N VAL A 179 6.94 -8.11 9.95
CA VAL A 179 6.37 -8.64 8.70
C VAL A 179 4.89 -9.01 8.89
N SER A 180 4.49 -9.53 10.05
CA SER A 180 3.09 -9.82 10.35
C SER A 180 2.21 -8.56 10.40
N TRP A 181 2.77 -7.39 10.71
CA TRP A 181 2.06 -6.12 10.63
C TRP A 181 1.59 -5.79 9.22
N ASN A 182 2.35 -6.22 8.19
CA ASN A 182 1.89 -6.06 6.80
C ASN A 182 0.61 -6.88 6.54
N GLN A 183 0.54 -8.11 7.05
CA GLN A 183 -0.67 -8.93 6.92
C GLN A 183 -1.86 -8.35 7.70
N PHE A 184 -1.60 -7.86 8.91
CA PHE A 184 -2.62 -7.14 9.69
C PHE A 184 -3.15 -5.92 8.93
N ALA A 185 -2.27 -5.14 8.30
CA ALA A 185 -2.66 -3.96 7.54
C ALA A 185 -3.53 -4.28 6.32
N ILE A 186 -3.31 -5.41 5.66
CA ILE A 186 -4.18 -5.88 4.56
C ILE A 186 -5.61 -6.05 5.06
N ILE A 187 -5.80 -6.80 6.17
CA ILE A 187 -7.12 -7.04 6.76
C ILE A 187 -7.74 -5.74 7.27
N PHE A 188 -6.92 -4.88 7.89
CA PHE A 188 -7.38 -3.58 8.38
C PHE A 188 -7.79 -2.66 7.22
N GLY A 189 -7.09 -2.69 6.08
CA GLY A 189 -7.46 -1.96 4.87
C GLY A 189 -8.82 -2.39 4.32
N GLN A 190 -9.09 -3.70 4.31
CA GLN A 190 -10.41 -4.22 3.95
C GLN A 190 -11.51 -3.69 4.89
N LEU A 191 -11.25 -3.70 6.20
CA LEU A 191 -12.20 -3.15 7.18
C LEU A 191 -12.46 -1.65 6.94
N VAL A 192 -11.40 -0.88 6.74
CA VAL A 192 -11.50 0.58 6.50
C VAL A 192 -12.36 0.88 5.27
N VAL A 193 -12.15 0.17 4.17
CA VAL A 193 -12.92 0.42 2.94
C VAL A 193 -14.40 0.07 3.08
N TYR A 194 -14.75 -0.94 3.89
CA TYR A 194 -16.15 -1.23 4.17
C TYR A 194 -16.84 -0.06 4.88
N PHE A 195 -16.17 0.55 5.86
CA PHE A 195 -16.68 1.76 6.51
C PHE A 195 -16.76 2.94 5.55
N VAL A 196 -15.72 3.14 4.72
CA VAL A 196 -15.71 4.23 3.72
C VAL A 196 -16.85 4.05 2.72
N ASN A 197 -17.06 2.85 2.18
CA ASN A 197 -18.17 2.54 1.29
C ASN A 197 -19.52 2.78 1.97
N PHE A 198 -19.65 2.39 3.25
CA PHE A 198 -20.84 2.65 4.04
C PHE A 198 -21.11 4.15 4.19
N PHE A 199 -20.11 4.96 4.51
CA PHE A 199 -20.27 6.42 4.65
C PHE A 199 -20.52 7.11 3.30
N ILE A 200 -19.92 6.63 2.19
CA ILE A 200 -20.19 7.17 0.85
C ILE A 200 -21.64 6.93 0.44
N LEU A 201 -22.17 5.74 0.71
CA LEU A 201 -23.58 5.46 0.44
C LEU A 201 -24.50 6.24 1.39
N GLY A 202 -24.12 6.44 2.66
CA GLY A 202 -24.81 7.25 3.65
C GLY A 202 -26.32 7.02 3.68
N ASP A 203 -27.08 8.11 3.55
CA ASP A 203 -28.54 8.10 3.55
C ASP A 203 -29.15 7.43 2.30
N HIS A 204 -28.35 7.17 1.26
CA HIS A 204 -28.77 6.47 0.03
C HIS A 204 -28.84 4.94 0.17
N ILE A 205 -28.35 4.36 1.29
CA ILE A 205 -28.36 2.90 1.51
C ILE A 205 -29.80 2.35 1.61
N ALA A 206 -30.66 2.99 2.38
CA ALA A 206 -32.00 2.50 2.60
C ALA A 206 -32.86 2.48 1.31
N PRO A 207 -32.86 3.56 0.49
CA PRO A 207 -33.52 3.55 -0.81
C PRO A 207 -32.89 2.54 -1.78
N ALA A 208 -31.56 2.42 -1.81
CA ALA A 208 -30.88 1.48 -2.69
C ALA A 208 -31.20 0.00 -2.37
N ILE A 209 -31.27 -0.35 -1.09
CA ILE A 209 -31.66 -1.71 -0.66
C ILE A 209 -33.13 -1.99 -1.01
N GLN A 210 -34.01 -1.02 -0.81
CA GLN A 210 -35.45 -1.17 -1.10
C GLN A 210 -35.70 -1.33 -2.61
N SER A 211 -34.99 -0.58 -3.44
CA SER A 211 -35.11 -0.69 -4.91
C SER A 211 -34.55 -1.99 -5.46
N ILE A 212 -33.54 -2.59 -4.83
CA ILE A 212 -33.06 -3.94 -5.18
C ILE A 212 -34.15 -5.00 -4.90
N GLY A 213 -34.98 -4.79 -3.86
CA GLY A 213 -36.12 -5.66 -3.54
C GLY A 213 -37.32 -5.52 -4.49
N ASN A 214 -37.54 -4.34 -5.08
CA ASN A 214 -38.68 -4.02 -5.93
C ASN A 214 -38.44 -4.18 -7.45
N GLY A 215 -37.26 -4.54 -7.83
CA GLY A 215 -36.87 -4.74 -9.24
C GLY A 215 -36.24 -3.49 -9.88
N MET A 216 -35.39 -3.75 -10.87
CA MET A 216 -34.47 -2.78 -11.51
C MET A 216 -35.18 -1.58 -12.17
N ASN A 217 -36.49 -1.68 -12.47
CA ASN A 217 -37.25 -0.63 -13.16
C ASN A 217 -37.49 0.63 -12.32
N GLU A 218 -37.51 0.53 -10.99
CA GLU A 218 -37.68 1.68 -10.09
C GLU A 218 -36.38 2.47 -9.91
N ILE A 219 -35.24 1.78 -10.07
CA ILE A 219 -33.89 2.36 -10.01
C ILE A 219 -33.65 3.34 -11.16
N LEU A 220 -34.21 3.06 -12.33
CA LEU A 220 -34.03 3.84 -13.57
C LEU A 220 -34.88 5.12 -13.61
N ASN A 221 -35.86 5.31 -12.69
CA ASN A 221 -36.81 6.40 -12.74
C ASN A 221 -36.49 7.62 -11.84
N GLY A 222 -35.30 7.72 -11.33
CA GLY A 222 -34.81 8.94 -10.68
C GLY A 222 -35.20 9.09 -9.22
N GLY A 223 -34.23 9.08 -8.35
CA GLY A 223 -34.32 9.31 -6.93
C GLY A 223 -32.94 9.24 -6.30
N GLU A 224 -32.84 9.22 -4.98
CA GLU A 224 -31.59 9.07 -4.23
C GLU A 224 -30.81 7.79 -4.63
N ALA A 225 -31.51 6.75 -5.08
CA ALA A 225 -30.93 5.54 -5.65
C ALA A 225 -30.16 5.81 -6.98
N ALA A 226 -30.60 6.76 -7.78
CA ALA A 226 -29.94 7.12 -9.04
C ALA A 226 -28.52 7.63 -8.80
N TRP A 227 -28.30 8.43 -7.74
CA TRP A 227 -26.97 8.91 -7.38
C TRP A 227 -26.00 7.76 -7.04
N ALA A 228 -26.45 6.77 -6.28
CA ALA A 228 -25.63 5.61 -5.92
C ALA A 228 -25.19 4.80 -7.15
N ILE A 229 -26.06 4.74 -8.18
CA ILE A 229 -25.82 4.02 -9.44
C ILE A 229 -24.91 4.84 -10.38
N GLU A 230 -25.20 6.13 -10.54
CA GLU A 230 -24.46 6.96 -11.51
C GLU A 230 -23.10 7.41 -10.97
N THR A 231 -23.01 7.66 -9.66
CA THR A 231 -21.91 8.41 -9.09
C THR A 231 -21.27 7.70 -7.88
N GLY A 232 -22.02 7.00 -7.07
CA GLY A 232 -21.54 6.40 -5.81
C GLY A 232 -20.35 5.48 -5.97
N TRP A 233 -20.39 4.56 -6.94
CA TRP A 233 -19.27 3.65 -7.23
C TRP A 233 -17.99 4.38 -7.63
N ARG A 234 -18.08 5.54 -8.29
CA ARG A 234 -16.94 6.38 -8.69
C ARG A 234 -16.21 6.93 -7.47
N TYR A 235 -16.97 7.44 -6.49
CA TYR A 235 -16.40 7.94 -5.23
C TYR A 235 -15.81 6.82 -4.36
N MET A 236 -16.36 5.60 -4.42
CA MET A 236 -15.78 4.46 -3.73
C MET A 236 -14.39 4.14 -4.26
N PHE A 237 -14.22 4.02 -5.58
CA PHE A 237 -12.88 3.86 -6.18
C PHE A 237 -12.00 5.08 -5.97
N GLY A 238 -12.55 6.29 -6.11
CA GLY A 238 -11.82 7.54 -5.90
C GLY A 238 -11.31 7.73 -4.48
N SER A 239 -11.98 7.17 -3.48
CA SER A 239 -11.54 7.27 -2.09
C SER A 239 -10.18 6.64 -1.82
N GLU A 240 -9.77 5.68 -2.65
CA GLU A 240 -8.44 5.07 -2.61
C GLU A 240 -7.31 6.07 -2.94
N MET A 241 -7.59 7.17 -3.64
CA MET A 241 -6.60 8.20 -3.94
C MET A 241 -5.94 8.77 -2.68
N VAL A 242 -6.70 8.86 -1.58
CA VAL A 242 -6.19 9.43 -0.32
C VAL A 242 -5.08 8.55 0.27
N PRO A 243 -5.31 7.27 0.59
CA PRO A 243 -4.25 6.42 1.12
C PRO A 243 -3.15 6.13 0.07
N ALA A 244 -3.46 6.07 -1.23
CA ALA A 244 -2.47 5.88 -2.29
C ALA A 244 -1.53 7.09 -2.43
N GLY A 245 -2.06 8.31 -2.42
CA GLY A 245 -1.28 9.53 -2.42
C GLY A 245 -0.41 9.66 -1.17
N LEU A 246 -0.97 9.38 0.00
CA LEU A 246 -0.23 9.36 1.26
C LEU A 246 0.93 8.36 1.20
N PHE A 247 0.70 7.13 0.74
CA PHE A 247 1.74 6.13 0.58
C PHE A 247 2.83 6.57 -0.41
N ALA A 248 2.44 7.05 -1.61
CA ALA A 248 3.38 7.50 -2.63
C ALA A 248 4.28 8.64 -2.14
N VAL A 249 3.75 9.56 -1.33
CA VAL A 249 4.51 10.65 -0.73
C VAL A 249 5.41 10.14 0.40
N LEU A 250 4.88 9.37 1.35
CA LEU A 250 5.63 8.94 2.52
C LEU A 250 6.77 7.97 2.17
N ILE A 251 6.58 7.10 1.16
CA ILE A 251 7.62 6.17 0.72
C ILE A 251 8.85 6.89 0.14
N CYS A 252 8.71 8.13 -0.33
CA CYS A 252 9.83 8.94 -0.77
C CYS A 252 10.79 9.30 0.37
N PHE A 253 10.31 9.38 1.61
CA PHE A 253 11.09 9.78 2.78
C PHE A 253 11.75 8.61 3.51
N VAL A 254 11.40 7.37 3.22
CA VAL A 254 12.08 6.21 3.81
C VAL A 254 13.39 5.90 3.08
N PRO A 255 14.39 5.32 3.76
CA PRO A 255 15.65 4.92 3.12
C PRO A 255 15.46 3.71 2.20
N GLU A 256 16.44 3.45 1.34
CA GLU A 256 16.53 2.17 0.64
C GLU A 256 17.05 1.08 1.59
N THR A 257 16.80 -0.19 1.28
CA THR A 257 17.21 -1.28 2.17
C THR A 257 18.72 -1.46 2.19
N PRO A 258 19.33 -1.77 3.36
CA PRO A 258 20.77 -2.00 3.47
C PRO A 258 21.27 -3.11 2.55
N ARG A 259 20.46 -4.15 2.36
CA ARG A 259 20.80 -5.27 1.49
C ARG A 259 20.92 -4.85 0.03
N TYR A 260 19.99 -4.04 -0.48
CA TYR A 260 20.08 -3.52 -1.84
C TYR A 260 21.26 -2.57 -2.01
N LEU A 261 21.47 -1.67 -1.04
CA LEU A 261 22.60 -0.74 -1.07
C LEU A 261 23.94 -1.46 -1.12
N ALA A 262 24.11 -2.54 -0.36
CA ALA A 262 25.30 -3.39 -0.42
C ALA A 262 25.45 -4.11 -1.78
N MET A 263 24.34 -4.61 -2.36
CA MET A 263 24.34 -5.23 -3.69
C MET A 263 24.84 -4.29 -4.80
N VAL A 264 24.55 -3.00 -4.70
CA VAL A 264 24.97 -1.98 -5.69
C VAL A 264 26.25 -1.26 -5.30
N GLY A 265 26.98 -1.74 -4.28
CA GLY A 265 28.27 -1.21 -3.84
C GLY A 265 28.19 0.13 -3.10
N GLN A 266 27.03 0.52 -2.57
CA GLN A 266 26.85 1.75 -1.79
C GLN A 266 26.96 1.46 -0.27
N ASP A 267 28.11 0.94 0.13
CA ASP A 267 28.35 0.45 1.49
C ASP A 267 28.22 1.54 2.55
N ASP A 268 28.67 2.76 2.29
CA ASP A 268 28.56 3.89 3.23
C ASP A 268 27.10 4.22 3.55
N LYS A 269 26.23 4.16 2.55
CA LYS A 269 24.81 4.39 2.76
C LYS A 269 24.14 3.22 3.48
N ALA A 270 24.56 1.99 3.17
CA ALA A 270 24.08 0.80 3.88
C ALA A 270 24.46 0.86 5.37
N LEU A 271 25.73 1.19 5.65
CA LEU A 271 26.22 1.38 7.02
C LEU A 271 25.43 2.47 7.77
N HIS A 272 25.22 3.63 7.12
CA HIS A 272 24.45 4.72 7.73
C HIS A 272 23.01 4.30 8.12
N VAL A 273 22.33 3.52 7.29
CA VAL A 273 20.98 3.02 7.59
C VAL A 273 21.04 2.00 8.73
N LEU A 274 21.99 1.07 8.71
CA LEU A 274 22.18 0.07 9.77
C LEU A 274 22.53 0.70 11.11
N THR A 275 23.40 1.70 11.15
CA THR A 275 23.75 2.46 12.35
C THR A 275 22.53 3.13 12.98
N ARG A 276 21.64 3.70 12.16
CA ARG A 276 20.41 4.32 12.66
C ARG A 276 19.39 3.32 13.20
N ILE A 277 19.44 2.06 12.78
CA ILE A 277 18.51 1.02 13.19
C ILE A 277 19.05 0.20 14.35
N ASN A 278 20.31 -0.23 14.28
CA ASN A 278 20.91 -1.20 15.22
C ASN A 278 21.98 -0.58 16.14
N GLY A 279 22.41 0.67 15.87
CA GLY A 279 23.55 1.31 16.54
C GLY A 279 24.89 0.96 15.89
N ASP A 280 25.93 1.75 16.26
CA ASP A 280 27.25 1.68 15.61
C ASP A 280 27.94 0.32 15.76
N LEU A 281 27.85 -0.29 16.94
CA LEU A 281 28.55 -1.54 17.27
C LEU A 281 28.08 -2.76 16.48
N GLU A 282 26.80 -2.82 16.13
CA GLU A 282 26.22 -3.95 15.39
C GLU A 282 26.20 -3.70 13.88
N ALA A 283 26.20 -2.44 13.45
CA ALA A 283 26.03 -2.07 12.04
C ALA A 283 27.10 -2.64 11.13
N GLU A 284 28.37 -2.60 11.55
CA GLU A 284 29.51 -3.13 10.77
C GLU A 284 29.45 -4.66 10.64
N ASN A 285 29.09 -5.36 11.72
CA ASN A 285 28.94 -6.81 11.72
C ASN A 285 27.83 -7.25 10.77
N ILE A 286 26.66 -6.59 10.85
CA ILE A 286 25.52 -6.88 9.98
C ILE A 286 25.87 -6.58 8.51
N LEU A 287 26.57 -5.47 8.24
CA LEU A 287 26.99 -5.15 6.87
C LEU A 287 27.95 -6.20 6.31
N SER A 288 28.91 -6.70 7.11
CA SER A 288 29.83 -7.75 6.70
C SER A 288 29.10 -9.07 6.40
N GLU A 289 28.11 -9.43 7.22
CA GLU A 289 27.27 -10.60 7.00
C GLU A 289 26.43 -10.48 5.72
N ILE A 290 25.85 -9.31 5.47
CA ILE A 290 25.11 -9.03 4.23
C ILE A 290 26.02 -9.18 3.02
N LYS A 291 27.25 -8.65 3.05
CA LYS A 291 28.21 -8.75 1.95
C LYS A 291 28.60 -10.20 1.66
N ASN A 292 28.85 -11.00 2.68
CA ASN A 292 29.18 -12.41 2.51
C ASN A 292 28.03 -13.14 1.79
N THR A 293 26.78 -12.91 2.21
CA THR A 293 25.59 -13.53 1.58
C THR A 293 25.29 -13.01 0.17
N VAL A 294 25.71 -11.81 -0.17
CA VAL A 294 25.59 -11.24 -1.53
C VAL A 294 26.64 -11.84 -2.45
N THR A 295 27.90 -11.97 -2.00
CA THR A 295 29.02 -12.50 -2.79
C THR A 295 28.87 -13.99 -3.11
N GLU A 296 28.25 -14.78 -2.21
CA GLU A 296 28.00 -16.21 -2.46
C GLU A 296 26.92 -16.48 -3.54
N LYS A 297 26.15 -15.46 -3.92
CA LYS A 297 25.05 -15.60 -4.92
C LYS A 297 25.37 -15.05 -6.29
N THR A 298 26.55 -14.43 -6.45
CA THR A 298 27.10 -13.96 -7.73
C THR A 298 28.11 -14.96 -8.28
#